data_81a7de6ac708266b6562e64b6b394dbc
#
_entry.id   81a7de6ac708266b6562e64b6b394dbc
#
_cell.length_a   1.000
_cell.length_b   1.000
_cell.length_c   1.000
_cell.angle_alpha   90.00
_cell.angle_beta   90.00
_cell.angle_gamma   90.00
#
_symmetry.space_group_name_H-M   'P 1'
#
loop_
_entity.id
_entity.type
_entity.pdbx_description
1 polymer ?
#
loop_
_entity_poly.entity_id
_entity_poly.type
_entity_poly.pdbx_seq_one_letter_code
_entity_poly.pdbx_strand_id
1 'polypeptide(L)'
;MSNSSLATYTLISPNKNSPRNHRIDTISIHCFVGQVTAKRGCEVFQPTSKEASCNYVVGYDGSIGLCVDEGDRSWCTSSAANDHRAVTIETASDNKEPYAVTDKAYAALLNLVTDICRRNGAKKLLWFGDKAKTLAYTPKAGEMVMTVHRWFANKSCPGNYLYNLHGEIAAEVTKRLR
;
A
#
# COMPACT_ATOMS: atom_id res chain seq x y z
N MET A 1 -11.76 -8.47 -10.27
CA MET A 1 -10.57 -8.62 -9.38
C MET A 1 -11.09 -8.96 -8.00
N SER A 2 -10.49 -9.91 -7.30
CA SER A 2 -10.87 -10.27 -5.93
C SER A 2 -9.93 -9.58 -4.94
N ASN A 3 -10.45 -9.18 -3.79
CA ASN A 3 -9.64 -8.68 -2.68
C ASN A 3 -8.78 -9.78 -2.06
N SER A 4 -7.77 -9.41 -1.28
CA SER A 4 -6.94 -10.36 -0.54
C SER A 4 -7.75 -11.09 0.53
N SER A 5 -7.66 -12.42 0.55
CA SER A 5 -8.24 -13.25 1.61
C SER A 5 -7.49 -13.14 2.95
N LEU A 6 -6.36 -12.46 2.98
CA LEU A 6 -5.62 -12.16 4.20
C LEU A 6 -6.27 -11.06 5.04
N ALA A 7 -7.19 -10.28 4.48
CA ALA A 7 -7.98 -9.30 5.23
C ALA A 7 -8.99 -10.02 6.12
N THR A 8 -8.82 -9.87 7.43
CA THR A 8 -9.71 -10.47 8.45
C THR A 8 -10.78 -9.50 8.96
N TYR A 9 -10.70 -8.25 8.54
CA TYR A 9 -11.65 -7.19 8.87
C TYR A 9 -11.96 -6.38 7.61
N THR A 10 -13.22 -6.02 7.39
CA THR A 10 -13.66 -5.20 6.26
C THR A 10 -14.55 -4.08 6.75
N LEU A 11 -14.20 -2.86 6.40
CA LEU A 11 -15.03 -1.67 6.62
C LEU A 11 -14.77 -0.67 5.49
N ILE A 12 -15.65 -0.69 4.49
CA ILE A 12 -15.43 0.07 3.25
C ILE A 12 -15.64 1.57 3.47
N SER A 13 -14.62 2.33 3.12
CA SER A 13 -14.64 3.80 3.18
C SER A 13 -15.48 4.39 2.04
N PRO A 14 -16.25 5.46 2.28
CA PRO A 14 -16.90 6.22 1.22
C PRO A 14 -15.92 7.07 0.39
N ASN A 15 -14.70 7.31 0.89
CA ASN A 15 -13.68 8.14 0.25
C ASN A 15 -12.95 7.37 -0.86
N LYS A 16 -13.64 7.12 -1.97
CA LYS A 16 -13.11 6.34 -3.09
C LYS A 16 -13.72 6.76 -4.42
N ASN A 17 -13.11 6.35 -5.51
CA ASN A 17 -13.75 6.35 -6.84
C ASN A 17 -13.95 4.92 -7.31
N SER A 18 -15.13 4.64 -7.82
CA SER A 18 -15.51 3.33 -8.33
C SER A 18 -16.01 3.43 -9.78
N PRO A 19 -15.51 2.58 -10.67
CA PRO A 19 -14.33 1.73 -10.52
C PRO A 19 -13.01 2.52 -10.70
N ARG A 20 -11.86 1.88 -10.45
CA ARG A 20 -10.58 2.42 -10.93
C ARG A 20 -10.54 2.39 -12.46
N ASN A 21 -9.79 3.30 -13.07
CA ASN A 21 -9.71 3.43 -14.55
C ASN A 21 -8.43 2.82 -15.15
N HIS A 22 -7.65 2.09 -14.35
CA HIS A 22 -6.40 1.47 -14.77
C HIS A 22 -6.24 0.08 -14.15
N ARG A 23 -5.51 -0.82 -14.81
CA ARG A 23 -5.11 -2.09 -14.20
C ARG A 23 -4.20 -1.84 -13.00
N ILE A 24 -4.20 -2.77 -12.05
CA ILE A 24 -3.27 -2.74 -10.93
C ILE A 24 -1.90 -3.20 -11.43
N ASP A 25 -0.91 -2.30 -11.34
CA ASP A 25 0.49 -2.55 -11.70
C ASP A 25 1.46 -1.87 -10.74
N THR A 26 0.95 -1.34 -9.65
CA THR A 26 1.72 -0.56 -8.68
C THR A 26 1.34 -0.95 -7.25
N ILE A 27 2.31 -0.93 -6.34
CA ILE A 27 2.12 -1.01 -4.89
C ILE A 27 2.59 0.31 -4.28
N SER A 28 1.79 0.91 -3.40
CA SER A 28 2.19 2.10 -2.65
C SER A 28 2.06 1.84 -1.16
N ILE A 29 3.20 1.75 -0.47
CA ILE A 29 3.28 1.50 0.97
C ILE A 29 3.39 2.84 1.70
N HIS A 30 2.57 3.00 2.75
CA HIS A 30 2.48 4.18 3.59
C HIS A 30 2.74 3.83 5.05
N CYS A 31 3.11 4.83 5.86
CA CYS A 31 3.10 4.77 7.32
C CYS A 31 1.86 5.47 7.85
N PHE A 32 1.12 4.81 8.72
CA PHE A 32 -0.13 5.33 9.30
C PHE A 32 0.10 6.47 10.30
N VAL A 33 1.31 6.59 10.84
CA VAL A 33 1.67 7.56 11.91
C VAL A 33 0.86 7.29 13.19
N GLY A 34 0.84 6.04 13.62
CA GLY A 34 0.18 5.55 14.83
C GLY A 34 0.18 4.03 14.89
N GLN A 35 0.37 3.49 16.10
CA GLN A 35 0.29 2.06 16.36
C GLN A 35 -1.18 1.67 16.53
N VAL A 36 -1.86 1.44 15.39
CA VAL A 36 -3.28 1.08 15.33
C VAL A 36 -3.46 -0.39 14.96
N THR A 37 -4.59 -0.98 15.36
CA THR A 37 -5.07 -2.25 14.78
C THR A 37 -5.66 -1.98 13.40
N ALA A 38 -5.79 -3.02 12.57
CA ALA A 38 -6.43 -2.89 11.25
C ALA A 38 -7.85 -2.33 11.34
N LYS A 39 -8.63 -2.79 12.34
CA LYS A 39 -9.98 -2.26 12.61
C LYS A 39 -9.96 -0.76 12.84
N ARG A 40 -9.12 -0.30 13.78
CA ARG A 40 -9.03 1.12 14.12
C ARG A 40 -8.56 1.96 12.92
N GLY A 41 -7.63 1.45 12.13
CA GLY A 41 -7.16 2.12 10.91
C GLY A 41 -8.27 2.28 9.88
N CYS A 42 -9.09 1.25 9.65
CA CYS A 42 -10.24 1.34 8.75
C CYS A 42 -11.31 2.35 9.25
N GLU A 43 -11.55 2.40 10.56
CA GLU A 43 -12.49 3.37 11.16
C GLU A 43 -12.08 4.83 10.91
N VAL A 44 -10.77 5.12 10.88
CA VAL A 44 -10.26 6.48 10.64
C VAL A 44 -10.64 7.01 9.24
N PHE A 45 -10.85 6.13 8.28
CA PHE A 45 -11.20 6.49 6.89
C PHE A 45 -12.71 6.52 6.61
N GLN A 46 -13.58 6.37 7.64
CA GLN A 46 -15.03 6.37 7.47
C GLN A 46 -15.64 7.76 7.26
N PRO A 47 -15.24 8.82 8.00
CA PRO A 47 -15.81 10.14 7.78
C PRO A 47 -15.52 10.63 6.36
N THR A 48 -16.54 11.13 5.65
CA THR A 48 -16.35 11.73 4.31
C THR A 48 -15.45 12.96 4.37
N SER A 49 -15.50 13.70 5.47
CA SER A 49 -14.62 14.85 5.74
C SER A 49 -13.13 14.50 5.86
N LYS A 50 -12.79 13.20 5.96
CA LYS A 50 -11.39 12.74 5.96
C LYS A 50 -10.73 12.97 4.61
N GLU A 51 -11.50 12.88 3.51
CA GLU A 51 -11.03 13.06 2.12
C GLU A 51 -9.77 12.23 1.80
N ALA A 52 -9.62 11.10 2.49
CA ALA A 52 -8.51 10.17 2.33
C ALA A 52 -8.97 8.74 2.62
N SER A 53 -8.29 7.77 2.03
CA SER A 53 -8.46 6.34 2.26
C SER A 53 -7.26 5.55 1.75
N CYS A 54 -7.24 4.24 2.05
CA CYS A 54 -6.31 3.28 1.47
C CYS A 54 -7.07 2.00 1.08
N ASN A 55 -6.47 1.13 0.27
CA ASN A 55 -7.06 -0.17 0.01
C ASN A 55 -6.96 -1.06 1.26
N TYR A 56 -5.81 -1.12 1.88
CA TYR A 56 -5.58 -1.95 3.07
C TYR A 56 -4.93 -1.19 4.21
N VAL A 57 -5.25 -1.60 5.43
CA VAL A 57 -4.51 -1.25 6.65
C VAL A 57 -3.85 -2.50 7.20
N VAL A 58 -2.56 -2.42 7.51
CA VAL A 58 -1.82 -3.42 8.28
C VAL A 58 -1.64 -2.89 9.70
N GLY A 59 -2.23 -3.57 10.67
CA GLY A 59 -2.15 -3.23 12.09
C GLY A 59 -0.79 -3.57 12.71
N TYR A 60 -0.46 -2.91 13.85
CA TYR A 60 0.76 -3.19 14.60
C TYR A 60 0.86 -4.64 15.09
N ASP A 61 -0.28 -5.30 15.25
CA ASP A 61 -0.43 -6.68 15.69
C ASP A 61 -0.36 -7.71 14.54
N GLY A 62 -0.19 -7.23 13.29
CA GLY A 62 -0.20 -8.03 12.08
C GLY A 62 -1.60 -8.27 11.50
N SER A 63 -2.65 -7.70 12.09
CA SER A 63 -4.00 -7.75 11.52
C SER A 63 -4.06 -7.01 10.18
N ILE A 64 -4.93 -7.45 9.26
CA ILE A 64 -5.12 -6.80 7.95
C ILE A 64 -6.59 -6.45 7.78
N GLY A 65 -6.85 -5.20 7.43
CA GLY A 65 -8.17 -4.66 7.15
C GLY A 65 -8.31 -4.18 5.70
N LEU A 66 -9.47 -4.43 5.11
CA LEU A 66 -9.87 -3.91 3.80
C LEU A 66 -10.70 -2.64 3.99
N CYS A 67 -10.22 -1.52 3.45
CA CYS A 67 -10.90 -0.23 3.53
C CYS A 67 -11.47 0.24 2.19
N VAL A 68 -10.85 -0.15 1.08
CA VAL A 68 -11.35 0.13 -0.28
C VAL A 68 -11.07 -1.10 -1.14
N ASP A 69 -12.09 -1.57 -1.86
CA ASP A 69 -11.94 -2.71 -2.78
C ASP A 69 -10.81 -2.46 -3.79
N GLU A 70 -10.06 -3.51 -4.14
CA GLU A 70 -9.00 -3.39 -5.16
C GLU A 70 -9.54 -2.99 -6.55
N GLY A 71 -10.81 -3.24 -6.81
CA GLY A 71 -11.49 -2.75 -8.03
C GLY A 71 -11.74 -1.25 -8.04
N ASP A 72 -11.56 -0.57 -6.91
CA ASP A 72 -11.79 0.85 -6.73
C ASP A 72 -10.49 1.61 -6.48
N ARG A 73 -10.49 2.91 -6.75
CA ARG A 73 -9.37 3.81 -6.44
C ARG A 73 -9.52 4.35 -5.02
N SER A 74 -8.56 4.11 -4.16
CA SER A 74 -8.43 4.81 -2.87
C SER A 74 -7.89 6.24 -3.07
N TRP A 75 -7.98 7.07 -2.04
CA TRP A 75 -7.44 8.44 -2.01
C TRP A 75 -6.27 8.51 -1.04
N CYS A 76 -5.09 8.03 -1.45
CA CYS A 76 -3.98 7.77 -0.54
C CYS A 76 -2.72 8.59 -0.81
N THR A 77 -2.29 8.69 -2.08
CA THR A 77 -0.98 9.23 -2.41
C THR A 77 -0.98 10.72 -2.79
N SER A 78 -2.12 11.39 -2.73
CA SER A 78 -2.32 12.75 -3.28
C SER A 78 -2.11 12.83 -4.81
N SER A 79 -2.14 11.68 -5.49
CA SER A 79 -2.03 11.56 -6.95
C SER A 79 -3.07 10.59 -7.48
N ALA A 80 -4.13 11.11 -8.09
CA ALA A 80 -5.17 10.27 -8.67
C ALA A 80 -4.61 9.29 -9.72
N ALA A 81 -3.65 9.72 -10.53
CA ALA A 81 -3.01 8.88 -11.54
C ALA A 81 -2.27 7.69 -10.92
N ASN A 82 -1.56 7.92 -9.79
CA ASN A 82 -0.91 6.84 -9.06
C ASN A 82 -1.94 5.91 -8.40
N ASP A 83 -2.94 6.48 -7.71
CA ASP A 83 -3.92 5.71 -6.96
C ASP A 83 -4.82 4.85 -7.87
N HIS A 84 -5.05 5.25 -9.11
CA HIS A 84 -5.73 4.40 -10.09
C HIS A 84 -4.92 3.15 -10.48
N ARG A 85 -3.61 3.21 -10.39
CA ARG A 85 -2.69 2.09 -10.70
C ARG A 85 -2.33 1.28 -9.48
N ALA A 86 -2.31 1.91 -8.29
CA ALA A 86 -1.77 1.34 -7.09
C ALA A 86 -2.81 0.61 -6.23
N VAL A 87 -2.40 -0.50 -5.63
CA VAL A 87 -2.95 -0.92 -4.35
C VAL A 87 -2.17 -0.20 -3.26
N THR A 88 -2.87 0.58 -2.45
CA THR A 88 -2.28 1.41 -1.40
C THR A 88 -2.44 0.74 -0.04
N ILE A 89 -1.39 0.74 0.76
CA ILE A 89 -1.34 0.01 2.03
C ILE A 89 -0.84 0.97 3.12
N GLU A 90 -1.68 1.28 4.07
CA GLU A 90 -1.28 1.99 5.30
C GLU A 90 -0.78 0.99 6.33
N THR A 91 0.44 1.16 6.80
CA THR A 91 1.07 0.27 7.78
C THR A 91 1.19 0.99 9.12
N ALA A 92 0.67 0.40 10.20
CA ALA A 92 0.79 0.93 11.54
C ALA A 92 2.27 1.16 11.88
N SER A 93 2.60 2.32 12.41
CA SER A 93 3.96 2.77 12.66
C SER A 93 4.05 3.63 13.91
N ASP A 94 5.27 3.91 14.36
CA ASP A 94 5.49 4.95 15.34
C ASP A 94 5.01 6.32 14.83
N ASN A 95 4.80 7.26 15.74
CA ASN A 95 4.31 8.61 15.42
C ASN A 95 5.43 9.63 15.20
N LYS A 96 6.68 9.19 15.20
CA LYS A 96 7.89 10.00 14.99
C LYS A 96 8.86 9.28 14.05
N GLU A 97 9.69 10.06 13.35
CA GLU A 97 10.79 9.48 12.56
C GLU A 97 11.64 8.53 13.41
N PRO A 98 12.01 7.38 12.86
CA PRO A 98 11.89 6.97 11.46
C PRO A 98 10.53 6.34 11.06
N TYR A 99 9.48 6.45 11.91
CA TYR A 99 8.17 5.81 11.75
C TYR A 99 8.30 4.28 11.66
N ALA A 100 8.99 3.69 12.64
CA ALA A 100 9.24 2.26 12.69
C ALA A 100 7.93 1.47 12.78
N VAL A 101 7.91 0.30 12.17
CA VAL A 101 6.81 -0.67 12.24
C VAL A 101 7.23 -1.86 13.09
N THR A 102 6.26 -2.57 13.67
CA THR A 102 6.54 -3.79 14.42
C THR A 102 6.91 -4.94 13.49
N ASP A 103 7.62 -5.96 14.01
CA ASP A 103 7.95 -7.16 13.24
C ASP A 103 6.68 -7.87 12.73
N LYS A 104 5.60 -7.86 13.52
CA LYS A 104 4.31 -8.44 13.11
C LYS A 104 3.68 -7.69 11.94
N ALA A 105 3.69 -6.35 12.00
CA ALA A 105 3.22 -5.51 10.90
C ALA A 105 4.07 -5.71 9.65
N TYR A 106 5.39 -5.77 9.79
CA TYR A 106 6.30 -6.00 8.67
C TYR A 106 6.09 -7.36 8.01
N ALA A 107 5.96 -8.42 8.79
CA ALA A 107 5.68 -9.77 8.27
C ALA A 107 4.31 -9.83 7.54
N ALA A 108 3.28 -9.21 8.12
CA ALA A 108 1.95 -9.13 7.51
C ALA A 108 1.98 -8.30 6.21
N LEU A 109 2.71 -7.18 6.19
CA LEU A 109 2.93 -6.36 4.99
C LEU A 109 3.57 -7.17 3.86
N LEU A 110 4.63 -7.92 4.13
CA LEU A 110 5.28 -8.78 3.13
C LEU A 110 4.32 -9.84 2.57
N ASN A 111 3.51 -10.47 3.43
CA ASN A 111 2.52 -11.45 3.02
C ASN A 111 1.45 -10.82 2.13
N LEU A 112 0.91 -9.67 2.53
CA LEU A 112 -0.12 -8.94 1.78
C LEU A 112 0.40 -8.47 0.41
N VAL A 113 1.58 -7.85 0.35
CA VAL A 113 2.18 -7.40 -0.91
C VAL A 113 2.44 -8.57 -1.84
N THR A 114 2.93 -9.71 -1.31
CA THR A 114 3.13 -10.93 -2.10
C THR A 114 1.82 -11.46 -2.67
N ASP A 115 0.76 -11.50 -1.87
CA ASP A 115 -0.56 -11.94 -2.31
C ASP A 115 -1.14 -11.04 -3.40
N ILE A 116 -1.07 -9.72 -3.22
CA ILE A 116 -1.52 -8.74 -4.22
C ILE A 116 -0.74 -8.93 -5.53
N CYS A 117 0.58 -9.02 -5.48
CA CYS A 117 1.42 -9.23 -6.66
C CYS A 117 1.04 -10.52 -7.39
N ARG A 118 0.87 -11.63 -6.65
CA ARG A 118 0.51 -12.95 -7.21
C ARG A 118 -0.84 -12.90 -7.91
N ARG A 119 -1.87 -12.33 -7.27
CA ARG A 119 -3.23 -12.23 -7.84
C ARG A 119 -3.29 -11.32 -9.07
N ASN A 120 -2.38 -10.35 -9.20
CA ASN A 120 -2.25 -9.49 -10.37
C ASN A 120 -1.27 -10.05 -11.41
N GLY A 121 -0.84 -11.31 -11.29
CA GLY A 121 0.01 -12.00 -12.26
C GLY A 121 1.47 -11.54 -12.27
N ALA A 122 1.91 -10.80 -11.25
CA ALA A 122 3.29 -10.37 -11.15
C ALA A 122 4.21 -11.55 -10.77
N LYS A 123 5.36 -11.58 -11.38
CA LYS A 123 6.50 -12.46 -11.08
C LYS A 123 7.66 -11.67 -10.47
N LYS A 124 7.55 -10.33 -10.51
CA LYS A 124 8.60 -9.42 -10.06
C LYS A 124 7.99 -8.13 -9.56
N LEU A 125 8.43 -7.69 -8.38
CA LEU A 125 8.17 -6.37 -7.82
C LEU A 125 9.43 -5.53 -7.94
N LEU A 126 9.33 -4.32 -8.52
CA LEU A 126 10.45 -3.44 -8.82
C LEU A 126 10.47 -2.24 -7.88
N TRP A 127 11.64 -1.91 -7.38
CA TRP A 127 11.94 -0.67 -6.68
C TRP A 127 13.16 0.00 -7.30
N PHE A 128 12.98 1.21 -7.85
CA PHE A 128 14.09 1.95 -8.47
C PHE A 128 14.74 2.96 -7.51
N GLY A 129 14.06 3.30 -6.40
CA GLY A 129 14.54 4.33 -5.47
C GLY A 129 14.58 5.75 -6.04
N ASP A 130 14.11 5.94 -7.26
CA ASP A 130 14.13 7.19 -8.01
C ASP A 130 12.75 7.50 -8.58
N LYS A 131 12.24 8.70 -8.27
CA LYS A 131 10.90 9.14 -8.70
C LYS A 131 10.79 9.23 -10.23
N ALA A 132 11.74 9.91 -10.88
CA ALA A 132 11.67 10.17 -12.32
C ALA A 132 11.74 8.86 -13.10
N LYS A 133 12.68 7.99 -12.73
CA LYS A 133 12.82 6.67 -13.32
C LYS A 133 11.58 5.81 -13.13
N THR A 134 11.00 5.80 -11.91
CA THR A 134 9.82 5.00 -11.62
C THR A 134 8.60 5.48 -12.40
N LEU A 135 8.36 6.79 -12.44
CA LEU A 135 7.18 7.35 -13.10
C LEU A 135 7.28 7.30 -14.65
N ALA A 136 8.49 7.26 -15.20
CA ALA A 136 8.71 7.04 -16.62
C ALA A 136 8.63 5.56 -17.03
N TYR A 137 8.66 4.63 -16.06
CA TYR A 137 8.65 3.20 -16.34
C TYR A 137 7.24 2.67 -16.54
N THR A 138 7.05 1.93 -17.62
CA THR A 138 5.83 1.15 -17.86
C THR A 138 6.09 -0.31 -17.49
N PRO A 139 5.45 -0.86 -16.43
CA PRO A 139 5.64 -2.26 -16.05
C PRO A 139 5.28 -3.22 -17.18
N LYS A 140 6.17 -4.15 -17.48
CA LYS A 140 5.97 -5.21 -18.47
C LYS A 140 5.02 -6.28 -17.91
N ALA A 141 4.61 -7.21 -18.76
CA ALA A 141 3.86 -8.38 -18.30
C ALA A 141 4.63 -9.13 -17.20
N GLY A 142 3.98 -9.39 -16.09
CA GLY A 142 4.60 -10.04 -14.93
C GLY A 142 5.41 -9.10 -14.03
N GLU A 143 5.34 -7.79 -14.22
CA GLU A 143 6.00 -6.81 -13.36
C GLU A 143 5.00 -5.89 -12.67
N MET A 144 5.32 -5.52 -11.44
CA MET A 144 4.71 -4.39 -10.72
C MET A 144 5.82 -3.49 -10.18
N VAL A 145 5.52 -2.21 -9.96
CA VAL A 145 6.47 -1.24 -9.40
C VAL A 145 5.99 -0.72 -8.05
N MET A 146 6.91 -0.19 -7.25
CA MET A 146 6.59 0.47 -6.00
C MET A 146 6.70 1.99 -6.15
N THR A 147 5.78 2.71 -5.52
CA THR A 147 5.78 4.17 -5.38
C THR A 147 5.60 4.56 -3.92
N VAL A 148 5.88 5.81 -3.59
CA VAL A 148 5.75 6.33 -2.22
C VAL A 148 5.10 7.72 -2.21
N HIS A 149 4.36 8.02 -1.15
CA HIS A 149 3.60 9.26 -1.00
C HIS A 149 4.47 10.52 -1.13
N ARG A 150 5.68 10.51 -0.53
CA ARG A 150 6.61 11.66 -0.57
C ARG A 150 7.03 12.09 -2.00
N TRP A 151 6.78 11.26 -2.99
CA TRP A 151 7.02 11.64 -4.40
C TRP A 151 5.91 12.50 -4.99
N PHE A 152 4.72 12.52 -4.41
CA PHE A 152 3.55 13.20 -4.94
C PHE A 152 3.11 14.41 -4.11
N ALA A 153 3.51 14.46 -2.84
CA ALA A 153 3.19 15.55 -1.92
C ALA A 153 4.35 15.80 -0.94
N ASN A 154 4.37 16.98 -0.32
CA ASN A 154 5.33 17.31 0.75
C ASN A 154 4.93 16.57 2.03
N LYS A 155 5.28 15.31 2.13
CA LYS A 155 4.98 14.38 3.23
C LYS A 155 6.21 13.56 3.61
N SER A 156 6.33 13.20 4.90
CA SER A 156 7.37 12.25 5.36
C SER A 156 7.07 10.81 4.96
N CYS A 157 5.79 10.47 4.75
CA CYS A 157 5.34 9.11 4.40
C CYS A 157 6.11 8.54 3.18
N PRO A 158 6.59 7.29 3.27
CA PRO A 158 6.29 6.24 4.25
C PRO A 158 7.21 6.24 5.48
N GLY A 159 7.90 7.34 5.80
CA GLY A 159 8.94 7.40 6.83
C GLY A 159 10.26 6.77 6.37
N ASN A 160 11.35 7.10 7.06
CA ASN A 160 12.65 6.60 6.66
C ASN A 160 12.81 5.10 6.93
N TYR A 161 12.12 4.55 7.93
CA TYR A 161 12.16 3.12 8.22
C TYR A 161 11.70 2.29 7.01
N LEU A 162 10.45 2.46 6.58
CA LEU A 162 9.92 1.73 5.43
C LEU A 162 10.61 2.13 4.11
N TYR A 163 10.92 3.43 3.93
CA TYR A 163 11.59 3.88 2.70
C TYR A 163 12.91 3.15 2.45
N ASN A 164 13.73 2.99 3.50
CA ASN A 164 15.01 2.29 3.39
C ASN A 164 14.85 0.78 3.14
N LEU A 165 13.72 0.20 3.58
CA LEU A 165 13.41 -1.22 3.37
C LEU A 165 12.73 -1.53 2.03
N HIS A 166 12.34 -0.53 1.23
CA HIS A 166 11.62 -0.79 -0.04
C HIS A 166 12.38 -1.71 -0.99
N GLY A 167 13.72 -1.59 -1.08
CA GLY A 167 14.55 -2.48 -1.89
C GLY A 167 14.53 -3.92 -1.39
N GLU A 168 14.60 -4.11 -0.08
CA GLU A 168 14.52 -5.43 0.56
C GLU A 168 13.10 -6.03 0.38
N ILE A 169 12.06 -5.23 0.60
CA ILE A 169 10.66 -5.66 0.37
C ILE A 169 10.49 -6.13 -1.08
N ALA A 170 10.96 -5.37 -2.07
CA ALA A 170 10.85 -5.73 -3.48
C ALA A 170 11.59 -7.04 -3.79
N ALA A 171 12.78 -7.23 -3.24
CA ALA A 171 13.59 -8.44 -3.42
C ALA A 171 12.92 -9.67 -2.76
N GLU A 172 12.47 -9.53 -1.51
CA GLU A 172 11.84 -10.64 -0.78
C GLU A 172 10.49 -11.04 -1.40
N VAL A 173 9.65 -10.08 -1.79
CA VAL A 173 8.41 -10.36 -2.50
C VAL A 173 8.69 -11.05 -3.83
N THR A 174 9.66 -10.57 -4.62
CA THR A 174 10.05 -11.22 -5.87
C THR A 174 10.49 -12.66 -5.66
N LYS A 175 11.23 -12.95 -4.60
CA LYS A 175 11.65 -14.32 -4.22
C LYS A 175 10.43 -15.20 -3.91
N ARG A 176 9.43 -14.68 -3.19
CA ARG A 176 8.20 -15.41 -2.83
C ARG A 176 7.24 -15.64 -3.99
N LEU A 177 7.41 -14.93 -5.10
CA LEU A 177 6.61 -15.08 -6.33
C LEU A 177 7.13 -16.20 -7.27
N ARG A 178 8.33 -16.71 -7.03
CA ARG A 178 8.92 -17.83 -7.75
C ARG A 178 8.36 -19.16 -7.23
#